data_2bdca92c7021f9e0c065f9b4f98ee107
#
_entry.id   2bdca92c7021f9e0c065f9b4f98ee107
#
_cell.length_a   1.000
_cell.length_b   1.000
_cell.length_c   1.000
_cell.angle_alpha   90.00
_cell.angle_beta   90.00
_cell.angle_gamma   90.00
#
_symmetry.space_group_name_H-M   'P 1'
#
loop_
_entity.id
_entity.type
_entity.pdbx_description
1 polymer ?
#
loop_
_entity_poly.entity_id
_entity_poly.type
_entity_poly.pdbx_seq_one_letter_code
_entity_poly.pdbx_strand_id
1 'polypeptide(L)'
;MKFAISSLRETFTNTMKLSFIHYFIVASDLLHLFPRVYMMIIPHIARFAAFVFVLAPIAYAAGCSESPESATPPAPMPPASQAQVRVATFNVHRLFDTVCDSKNCGVEGNYEPLPSKEEYDAQIADIARSIRTIDADIVLLQEIEKESSVVDLQNALSIYPAYAFGECGYSASLDVAILTRGTIDAVETYRSGYSYTDSSGKPRPLSRELIRADIDLNGIKISAFTTHLISHRSDPTGARRRAEAAYTQQVIADFAAQNPRRFIVFGGDLNDTPTDTTVIDLEKDGILIRDAKNLPPSMVYTWGNKVAFDHLFHNAPLSPHWAKTARICNDNPATGLGTSDHCALKSTYTFPLDYLGLSR
;
A
#
# COMPACT_ATOMS: atom_id res chain seq x y z
N MET A 1 -12.02 37.66 -34.46
CA MET A 1 -11.76 36.53 -33.59
C MET A 1 -11.76 35.17 -34.32
N LYS A 2 -11.42 35.13 -35.60
CA LYS A 2 -11.31 33.93 -36.46
C LYS A 2 -9.89 33.71 -37.04
N PHE A 3 -8.93 34.59 -36.73
CA PHE A 3 -7.54 34.53 -37.24
C PHE A 3 -6.48 33.99 -36.25
N ALA A 4 -6.86 33.67 -35.01
CA ALA A 4 -5.89 33.21 -33.96
C ALA A 4 -5.87 31.69 -33.77
N ILE A 5 -6.73 30.90 -34.41
CA ILE A 5 -6.84 29.45 -34.21
C ILE A 5 -6.09 28.65 -35.29
N SER A 6 -5.74 29.25 -36.44
CA SER A 6 -4.99 28.52 -37.48
C SER A 6 -3.47 28.44 -37.23
N SER A 7 -2.90 29.41 -36.52
CA SER A 7 -1.45 29.46 -36.20
C SER A 7 -1.00 28.46 -35.15
N LEU A 8 -1.87 28.03 -34.23
CA LEU A 8 -1.56 27.09 -33.16
C LEU A 8 -1.60 25.61 -33.61
N ARG A 9 -2.28 25.30 -34.72
CA ARG A 9 -2.33 23.93 -35.25
C ARG A 9 -1.08 23.57 -36.07
N GLU A 10 -0.44 24.51 -36.71
CA GLU A 10 0.77 24.22 -37.50
C GLU A 10 2.03 24.11 -36.66
N THR A 11 2.09 24.79 -35.50
CA THR A 11 3.25 24.71 -34.59
C THR A 11 3.30 23.36 -33.83
N PHE A 12 2.14 22.79 -33.51
CA PHE A 12 2.10 21.48 -32.77
C PHE A 12 2.44 20.27 -33.65
N THR A 13 2.13 20.33 -34.97
CA THR A 13 2.45 19.23 -35.88
C THR A 13 3.90 19.20 -36.32
N ASN A 14 4.61 20.33 -36.32
CA ASN A 14 6.03 20.36 -36.68
C ASN A 14 6.97 19.96 -35.52
N THR A 15 6.58 20.21 -34.27
CA THR A 15 7.39 19.80 -33.11
C THR A 15 7.35 18.27 -32.91
N MET A 16 6.24 17.60 -33.20
CA MET A 16 6.15 16.13 -33.14
C MET A 16 6.92 15.43 -34.28
N LYS A 17 7.02 16.04 -35.46
CA LYS A 17 7.78 15.44 -36.58
C LYS A 17 9.29 15.52 -36.37
N LEU A 18 9.82 16.56 -35.73
CA LEU A 18 11.25 16.67 -35.41
C LEU A 18 11.68 15.71 -34.29
N SER A 19 10.86 15.38 -33.33
CA SER A 19 11.20 14.40 -32.26
C SER A 19 11.28 12.98 -32.78
N PHE A 20 10.47 12.59 -33.78
CA PHE A 20 10.51 11.25 -34.37
C PHE A 20 11.74 11.04 -35.29
N ILE A 21 12.22 12.07 -35.95
CA ILE A 21 13.40 11.98 -36.83
C ILE A 21 14.69 11.88 -36.02
N HIS A 22 14.76 12.52 -34.85
CA HIS A 22 15.95 12.41 -33.95
C HIS A 22 16.10 11.01 -33.32
N TYR A 23 15.00 10.33 -33.05
CA TYR A 23 15.04 8.96 -32.49
C TYR A 23 15.46 7.89 -33.52
N PHE A 24 15.19 8.13 -34.82
CA PHE A 24 15.59 7.18 -35.87
C PHE A 24 17.06 7.34 -36.31
N ILE A 25 17.62 8.52 -36.19
CA ILE A 25 19.05 8.77 -36.55
C ILE A 25 20.00 8.25 -35.49
N VAL A 26 19.62 8.29 -34.19
CA VAL A 26 20.45 7.75 -33.10
C VAL A 26 20.43 6.22 -33.06
N ALA A 27 19.34 5.58 -33.54
CA ALA A 27 19.27 4.11 -33.62
C ALA A 27 20.08 3.50 -34.79
N SER A 28 20.34 4.24 -35.88
CA SER A 28 21.14 3.74 -37.00
C SER A 28 22.65 3.82 -36.78
N ASP A 29 23.12 4.74 -35.96
CA ASP A 29 24.55 4.89 -35.67
C ASP A 29 25.07 3.93 -34.58
N LEU A 30 24.18 3.32 -33.79
CA LEU A 30 24.55 2.30 -32.78
C LEU A 30 24.69 0.88 -33.35
N LEU A 31 24.20 0.64 -34.57
CA LEU A 31 24.27 -0.69 -35.22
C LEU A 31 25.62 -0.96 -35.95
N HIS A 32 26.45 0.05 -36.09
CA HIS A 32 27.77 -0.10 -36.78
C HIS A 32 28.98 -0.24 -35.82
N LEU A 33 28.80 -0.19 -34.52
CA LEU A 33 29.91 -0.21 -33.55
C LEU A 33 30.24 -1.57 -32.93
N PHE A 34 29.46 -2.63 -33.13
CA PHE A 34 29.76 -3.95 -32.53
C PHE A 34 29.56 -5.17 -33.45
N PRO A 35 30.39 -5.40 -34.48
CA PRO A 35 30.31 -6.65 -35.24
C PRO A 35 31.16 -7.79 -34.63
N ARG A 36 31.70 -7.70 -33.44
CA ARG A 36 32.61 -8.73 -32.88
C ARG A 36 32.15 -9.49 -31.65
N VAL A 37 31.00 -9.20 -31.09
CA VAL A 37 30.49 -9.89 -29.86
C VAL A 37 29.56 -11.06 -30.18
N TYR A 38 28.98 -11.14 -31.39
CA TYR A 38 27.98 -12.15 -31.73
C TYR A 38 28.55 -13.52 -32.13
N MET A 39 29.88 -13.66 -32.24
CA MET A 39 30.52 -14.91 -32.71
C MET A 39 31.14 -15.77 -31.60
N MET A 40 31.01 -15.42 -30.30
CA MET A 40 31.61 -16.22 -29.21
C MET A 40 30.63 -16.93 -28.27
N ILE A 41 29.31 -16.83 -28.48
CA ILE A 41 28.31 -17.43 -27.56
C ILE A 41 27.64 -18.71 -28.12
N ILE A 42 27.74 -18.98 -29.43
CA ILE A 42 27.03 -20.12 -30.04
C ILE A 42 27.72 -21.49 -29.87
N PRO A 43 29.04 -21.65 -29.59
CA PRO A 43 29.59 -23.01 -29.48
C PRO A 43 29.37 -23.74 -28.16
N HIS A 44 28.81 -23.10 -27.12
CA HIS A 44 28.71 -23.73 -25.79
C HIS A 44 27.33 -24.32 -25.47
N ILE A 45 26.31 -24.06 -26.27
CA ILE A 45 24.96 -24.63 -26.07
C ILE A 45 24.77 -25.99 -26.76
N ALA A 46 25.61 -26.34 -27.75
CA ALA A 46 25.48 -27.58 -28.50
C ALA A 46 26.18 -28.80 -27.87
N ARG A 47 26.78 -28.69 -26.69
CA ARG A 47 27.50 -29.78 -26.00
C ARG A 47 26.83 -30.39 -24.76
N PHE A 48 25.64 -29.94 -24.39
CA PHE A 48 24.91 -30.48 -23.23
C PHE A 48 23.71 -31.37 -23.53
N ALA A 49 23.43 -31.69 -24.81
CA ALA A 49 22.27 -32.47 -25.22
C ALA A 49 22.61 -33.93 -25.66
N ALA A 50 23.79 -34.45 -25.34
CA ALA A 50 24.23 -35.77 -25.84
C ALA A 50 24.74 -36.75 -24.76
N PHE A 51 24.26 -36.71 -23.54
CA PHE A 51 24.69 -37.69 -22.52
C PHE A 51 23.57 -38.00 -21.51
N VAL A 52 22.48 -38.64 -21.92
CA VAL A 52 21.65 -39.51 -21.08
C VAL A 52 20.85 -40.45 -22.00
N PHE A 53 21.47 -41.45 -22.55
CA PHE A 53 20.84 -42.72 -22.94
C PHE A 53 21.94 -43.74 -23.00
N VAL A 54 22.02 -44.66 -22.04
CA VAL A 54 22.39 -46.06 -22.16
C VAL A 54 22.53 -46.69 -20.76
N LEU A 55 21.78 -47.77 -20.57
CA LEU A 55 21.90 -48.88 -19.63
C LEU A 55 21.13 -48.86 -18.30
N ALA A 56 19.94 -49.48 -18.38
CA ALA A 56 19.54 -50.46 -17.37
C ALA A 56 19.75 -51.86 -17.91
N PRO A 57 20.14 -52.84 -17.11
CA PRO A 57 19.36 -54.06 -17.06
C PRO A 57 19.03 -54.57 -15.65
N ILE A 58 17.76 -54.91 -15.45
CA ILE A 58 17.19 -56.13 -14.88
C ILE A 58 17.88 -56.73 -13.64
N ALA A 59 17.19 -56.61 -12.48
CA ALA A 59 17.17 -57.66 -11.47
C ALA A 59 15.71 -57.95 -11.07
N TYR A 60 15.27 -59.14 -11.48
CA TYR A 60 13.99 -59.73 -11.10
C TYR A 60 14.18 -60.40 -9.73
N ALA A 61 13.49 -59.94 -8.71
CA ALA A 61 13.29 -60.68 -7.47
C ALA A 61 11.83 -60.60 -7.06
N ALA A 62 11.19 -61.76 -7.05
CA ALA A 62 9.82 -61.97 -6.63
C ALA A 62 9.67 -61.74 -5.12
N GLY A 63 8.57 -61.10 -4.71
CA GLY A 63 8.19 -61.03 -3.32
C GLY A 63 6.99 -60.14 -3.08
N CYS A 64 5.85 -60.77 -2.77
CA CYS A 64 4.65 -60.32 -2.09
C CYS A 64 3.85 -59.16 -2.71
N SER A 65 2.71 -59.54 -3.27
CA SER A 65 1.61 -58.67 -3.68
C SER A 65 0.93 -58.08 -2.42
N GLU A 66 1.22 -56.84 -2.09
CA GLU A 66 0.26 -55.98 -1.43
C GLU A 66 -0.34 -55.05 -2.52
N SER A 67 -1.63 -55.17 -2.73
CA SER A 67 -2.36 -54.31 -3.63
C SER A 67 -2.23 -52.88 -3.11
N PRO A 68 -1.86 -51.88 -3.94
CA PRO A 68 -1.89 -50.50 -3.51
C PRO A 68 -3.33 -50.14 -3.21
N GLU A 69 -3.61 -49.86 -1.95
CA GLU A 69 -4.86 -49.21 -1.50
C GLU A 69 -5.04 -47.98 -2.36
N SER A 70 -6.08 -47.99 -3.20
CA SER A 70 -6.43 -46.89 -4.08
C SER A 70 -6.68 -45.66 -3.22
N ALA A 71 -5.67 -44.80 -3.09
CA ALA A 71 -5.84 -43.49 -2.48
C ALA A 71 -6.90 -42.74 -3.30
N THR A 72 -8.11 -42.69 -2.77
CA THR A 72 -9.18 -41.83 -3.29
C THR A 72 -8.62 -40.41 -3.42
N PRO A 73 -8.61 -39.78 -4.60
CA PRO A 73 -8.19 -38.41 -4.72
C PRO A 73 -8.95 -37.55 -3.70
N PRO A 74 -8.31 -36.61 -3.00
CA PRO A 74 -9.02 -35.75 -2.09
C PRO A 74 -10.19 -35.13 -2.83
N ALA A 75 -11.39 -35.17 -2.20
CA ALA A 75 -12.58 -34.57 -2.77
C ALA A 75 -12.27 -33.11 -3.19
N PRO A 76 -12.67 -32.66 -4.39
CA PRO A 76 -12.45 -31.30 -4.80
C PRO A 76 -13.03 -30.38 -3.71
N MET A 77 -12.21 -29.45 -3.21
CA MET A 77 -12.69 -28.43 -2.28
C MET A 77 -13.92 -27.76 -2.91
N PRO A 78 -15.01 -27.57 -2.17
CA PRO A 78 -16.16 -26.84 -2.69
C PRO A 78 -15.65 -25.48 -3.19
N PRO A 79 -16.06 -25.02 -4.38
CA PRO A 79 -15.65 -23.73 -4.90
C PRO A 79 -15.96 -22.67 -3.85
N ALA A 80 -15.00 -21.77 -3.58
CA ALA A 80 -15.22 -20.67 -2.67
C ALA A 80 -16.47 -19.93 -3.14
N SER A 81 -17.52 -19.94 -2.34
CA SER A 81 -18.80 -19.29 -2.67
C SER A 81 -18.76 -17.77 -2.54
N GLN A 82 -17.63 -17.22 -2.10
CA GLN A 82 -17.46 -15.80 -1.78
C GLN A 82 -16.03 -15.35 -2.05
N ALA A 83 -15.90 -14.12 -2.59
CA ALA A 83 -14.63 -13.41 -2.66
C ALA A 83 -14.43 -12.60 -1.38
N GLN A 84 -13.19 -12.46 -0.94
CA GLN A 84 -12.83 -11.62 0.21
C GLN A 84 -11.90 -10.51 -0.23
N VAL A 85 -12.10 -9.33 0.36
CA VAL A 85 -11.17 -8.20 0.33
C VAL A 85 -10.76 -7.88 1.75
N ARG A 86 -9.46 -7.82 1.97
CA ARG A 86 -8.85 -7.53 3.27
C ARG A 86 -8.11 -6.21 3.18
N VAL A 87 -8.46 -5.28 4.04
CA VAL A 87 -7.82 -3.95 4.14
C VAL A 87 -7.20 -3.83 5.51
N ALA A 88 -5.97 -3.34 5.58
CA ALA A 88 -5.29 -3.09 6.84
C ALA A 88 -4.69 -1.70 6.89
N THR A 89 -4.59 -1.14 8.10
CA THR A 89 -3.73 0.02 8.41
C THR A 89 -2.59 -0.42 9.31
N PHE A 90 -1.40 0.10 9.08
CA PHE A 90 -0.20 -0.22 9.84
C PHE A 90 0.81 0.92 9.83
N ASN A 91 1.01 1.57 10.97
CA ASN A 91 2.12 2.47 11.20
C ASN A 91 3.39 1.63 11.35
N VAL A 92 4.39 1.81 10.46
CA VAL A 92 5.61 0.99 10.40
C VAL A 92 6.72 1.47 11.34
N HIS A 93 6.48 2.54 12.09
CA HIS A 93 7.40 3.19 13.01
C HIS A 93 8.69 3.67 12.36
N ARG A 94 8.68 4.90 11.84
CA ARG A 94 9.86 5.69 11.47
C ARG A 94 10.82 4.99 10.51
N LEU A 95 10.28 4.56 9.36
CA LEU A 95 11.11 4.00 8.29
C LEU A 95 11.87 5.14 7.59
N PHE A 96 13.05 5.47 8.10
CA PHE A 96 14.00 6.40 7.50
C PHE A 96 15.01 5.64 6.64
N ASP A 97 15.48 6.28 5.56
CA ASP A 97 16.51 5.71 4.72
C ASP A 97 17.94 6.01 5.26
N THR A 98 18.96 5.74 4.47
CA THR A 98 20.37 5.93 4.84
C THR A 98 20.92 7.33 4.48
N VAL A 99 20.05 8.27 4.10
CA VAL A 99 20.41 9.62 3.67
C VAL A 99 19.93 10.63 4.72
N CYS A 100 20.78 11.56 5.08
CA CYS A 100 20.46 12.62 6.04
C CYS A 100 19.81 13.81 5.33
N ASP A 101 18.50 13.84 5.20
CA ASP A 101 17.78 14.90 4.48
C ASP A 101 17.63 16.18 5.29
N SER A 102 17.46 16.09 6.61
CA SER A 102 17.37 17.27 7.49
C SER A 102 18.70 17.97 7.68
N LYS A 103 19.84 17.34 7.31
CA LYS A 103 21.21 17.77 7.63
C LYS A 103 21.50 17.82 9.14
N ASN A 104 20.63 17.21 9.95
CA ASN A 104 20.76 17.13 11.41
C ASN A 104 20.26 15.74 11.88
N CYS A 105 21.06 14.72 11.67
CA CYS A 105 20.71 13.32 11.91
C CYS A 105 21.89 12.56 12.52
N GLY A 106 21.65 11.30 12.91
CA GLY A 106 22.67 10.39 13.41
C GLY A 106 23.20 10.68 14.82
N VAL A 107 22.61 11.64 15.53
CA VAL A 107 22.92 11.96 16.94
C VAL A 107 21.72 11.55 17.79
N GLU A 108 22.00 10.95 18.95
CA GLU A 108 20.93 10.57 19.89
C GLU A 108 20.03 11.78 20.23
N GLY A 109 18.72 11.58 20.12
CA GLY A 109 17.71 12.60 20.33
C GLY A 109 17.35 13.44 19.11
N ASN A 110 18.03 13.30 17.99
CA ASN A 110 17.61 13.91 16.72
C ASN A 110 16.32 13.27 16.21
N TYR A 111 15.51 14.06 15.49
CA TYR A 111 14.27 13.57 14.89
C TYR A 111 14.55 12.54 13.81
N GLU A 112 15.55 12.78 12.95
CA GLU A 112 15.94 11.88 11.87
C GLU A 112 17.10 11.00 12.34
N PRO A 113 16.91 9.67 12.53
CA PRO A 113 18.01 8.74 12.67
C PRO A 113 18.75 8.63 11.35
N LEU A 114 19.98 8.14 11.38
CA LEU A 114 20.75 7.80 10.17
C LEU A 114 21.13 6.32 10.30
N PRO A 115 20.24 5.39 9.88
CA PRO A 115 20.56 3.98 9.95
C PRO A 115 21.70 3.62 8.99
N SER A 116 22.51 2.65 9.37
CA SER A 116 23.40 1.99 8.41
C SER A 116 22.57 1.24 7.35
N LYS A 117 23.23 0.86 6.25
CA LYS A 117 22.56 0.06 5.20
C LYS A 117 22.02 -1.27 5.76
N GLU A 118 22.77 -1.90 6.65
CA GLU A 118 22.41 -3.16 7.28
C GLU A 118 21.19 -3.01 8.20
N GLU A 119 21.11 -1.91 8.96
CA GLU A 119 19.98 -1.60 9.83
C GLU A 119 18.72 -1.29 9.00
N TYR A 120 18.86 -0.50 7.93
CA TYR A 120 17.79 -0.20 7.01
C TYR A 120 17.25 -1.48 6.33
N ASP A 121 18.13 -2.33 5.78
CA ASP A 121 17.74 -3.57 5.14
C ASP A 121 17.05 -4.53 6.12
N ALA A 122 17.52 -4.58 7.36
CA ALA A 122 16.89 -5.38 8.42
C ALA A 122 15.49 -4.86 8.75
N GLN A 123 15.30 -3.52 8.81
CA GLN A 123 13.99 -2.90 9.05
C GLN A 123 13.03 -3.18 7.89
N ILE A 124 13.47 -3.02 6.63
CA ILE A 124 12.67 -3.38 5.43
C ILE A 124 12.24 -4.85 5.49
N ALA A 125 13.17 -5.76 5.80
CA ALA A 125 12.86 -7.20 5.88
C ALA A 125 11.85 -7.52 6.99
N ASP A 126 11.93 -6.83 8.12
CA ASP A 126 11.02 -7.03 9.26
C ASP A 126 9.62 -6.46 8.98
N ILE A 127 9.53 -5.24 8.42
CA ILE A 127 8.26 -4.65 7.99
C ILE A 127 7.62 -5.55 6.92
N ALA A 128 8.38 -6.04 5.94
CA ALA A 128 7.88 -6.96 4.92
C ALA A 128 7.34 -8.26 5.54
N ARG A 129 8.00 -8.81 6.58
CA ARG A 129 7.51 -9.97 7.33
C ARG A 129 6.20 -9.66 8.06
N SER A 130 6.11 -8.51 8.68
CA SER A 130 4.91 -8.02 9.36
C SER A 130 3.73 -7.88 8.39
N ILE A 131 3.96 -7.27 7.22
CA ILE A 131 2.94 -7.12 6.17
C ILE A 131 2.47 -8.50 5.63
N ARG A 132 3.37 -9.49 5.48
CA ARG A 132 2.97 -10.87 5.15
C ARG A 132 2.11 -11.50 6.25
N THR A 133 2.40 -11.23 7.51
CA THR A 133 1.60 -11.70 8.66
C THR A 133 0.22 -11.04 8.69
N ILE A 134 0.14 -9.75 8.36
CA ILE A 134 -1.12 -9.03 8.21
C ILE A 134 -1.96 -9.68 7.11
N ASP A 135 -1.36 -10.08 6.00
CA ASP A 135 -2.02 -10.73 4.86
C ASP A 135 -3.29 -9.97 4.42
N ALA A 136 -3.13 -8.72 4.01
CA ALA A 136 -4.19 -7.90 3.46
C ALA A 136 -4.02 -7.69 1.95
N ASP A 137 -5.10 -7.34 1.25
CA ASP A 137 -5.09 -7.08 -0.19
C ASP A 137 -4.81 -5.60 -0.47
N ILE A 138 -5.12 -4.73 0.50
CA ILE A 138 -4.78 -3.31 0.54
C ILE A 138 -4.15 -3.03 1.91
N VAL A 139 -2.97 -2.42 1.94
CA VAL A 139 -2.28 -2.00 3.17
C VAL A 139 -2.05 -0.50 3.15
N LEU A 140 -2.61 0.19 4.14
CA LEU A 140 -2.47 1.63 4.38
C LEU A 140 -1.31 1.81 5.36
N LEU A 141 -0.22 2.41 4.92
CA LEU A 141 1.02 2.53 5.68
C LEU A 141 1.23 3.97 6.15
N GLN A 142 1.79 4.14 7.34
CA GLN A 142 2.19 5.41 7.91
C GLN A 142 3.63 5.35 8.39
N GLU A 143 4.28 6.52 8.47
CA GLU A 143 5.66 6.72 8.90
C GLU A 143 6.73 6.17 7.95
N ILE A 144 6.56 6.41 6.68
CA ILE A 144 7.56 6.13 5.64
C ILE A 144 8.17 7.45 5.17
N GLU A 145 9.50 7.56 5.18
CA GLU A 145 10.17 8.80 4.79
C GLU A 145 10.08 9.09 3.30
N LYS A 146 10.33 8.09 2.45
CA LYS A 146 10.47 8.29 0.99
C LYS A 146 9.76 7.24 0.16
N GLU A 147 9.45 7.64 -1.07
CA GLU A 147 8.92 6.73 -2.08
C GLU A 147 9.87 5.56 -2.37
N SER A 148 11.20 5.79 -2.36
CA SER A 148 12.20 4.73 -2.52
C SER A 148 12.06 3.62 -1.48
N SER A 149 11.72 3.95 -0.25
CA SER A 149 11.48 2.96 0.82
C SER A 149 10.21 2.14 0.57
N VAL A 150 9.19 2.73 -0.07
CA VAL A 150 7.99 1.98 -0.53
C VAL A 150 8.37 1.00 -1.64
N VAL A 151 9.22 1.41 -2.58
CA VAL A 151 9.73 0.54 -3.65
C VAL A 151 10.55 -0.62 -3.07
N ASP A 152 11.40 -0.36 -2.07
CA ASP A 152 12.17 -1.40 -1.40
C ASP A 152 11.27 -2.40 -0.67
N LEU A 153 10.21 -1.93 0.02
CA LEU A 153 9.20 -2.79 0.62
C LEU A 153 8.44 -3.61 -0.43
N GLN A 154 8.05 -3.00 -1.55
CA GLN A 154 7.36 -3.68 -2.66
C GLN A 154 8.23 -4.80 -3.23
N ASN A 155 9.53 -4.53 -3.46
CA ASN A 155 10.49 -5.51 -3.94
C ASN A 155 10.68 -6.66 -2.94
N ALA A 156 10.80 -6.36 -1.64
CA ALA A 156 10.91 -7.35 -0.59
C ALA A 156 9.66 -8.23 -0.46
N LEU A 157 8.47 -7.65 -0.71
CA LEU A 157 7.18 -8.35 -0.61
C LEU A 157 6.84 -9.17 -1.85
N SER A 158 7.12 -8.66 -3.06
CA SER A 158 6.84 -9.25 -4.38
C SER A 158 5.39 -9.68 -4.67
N ILE A 159 4.44 -9.37 -3.76
CA ILE A 159 3.01 -9.73 -3.87
C ILE A 159 2.08 -8.52 -4.02
N TYR A 160 2.64 -7.30 -4.02
CA TYR A 160 1.92 -6.04 -4.22
C TYR A 160 2.42 -5.37 -5.50
N PRO A 161 1.75 -5.59 -6.64
CA PRO A 161 2.21 -5.07 -7.94
C PRO A 161 2.07 -3.55 -8.06
N ALA A 162 1.27 -2.90 -7.21
CA ALA A 162 1.03 -1.47 -7.28
C ALA A 162 1.08 -0.80 -5.89
N TYR A 163 1.50 0.46 -5.88
CA TYR A 163 1.53 1.32 -4.70
C TYR A 163 1.13 2.76 -5.05
N ALA A 164 0.74 3.53 -4.03
CA ALA A 164 0.64 4.98 -4.07
C ALA A 164 1.43 5.54 -2.88
N PHE A 165 2.08 6.70 -3.06
CA PHE A 165 2.85 7.39 -2.02
C PHE A 165 2.39 8.85 -1.93
N GLY A 166 2.28 9.35 -0.70
CA GLY A 166 1.85 10.70 -0.41
C GLY A 166 2.96 11.52 0.25
N GLU A 167 3.75 12.20 -0.57
CA GLU A 167 4.85 13.06 -0.15
C GLU A 167 4.35 14.41 0.36
N CYS A 168 4.73 14.81 1.58
CA CYS A 168 4.36 16.12 2.13
C CYS A 168 5.42 17.22 1.90
N GLY A 169 6.55 16.89 1.31
CA GLY A 169 7.56 17.85 0.82
C GLY A 169 8.40 18.51 1.91
N TYR A 170 8.50 17.94 3.10
CA TYR A 170 9.46 18.38 4.13
C TYR A 170 10.68 17.45 4.12
N SER A 171 11.87 18.02 4.37
CA SER A 171 13.06 17.21 4.61
C SER A 171 12.83 16.28 5.80
N ALA A 172 13.14 14.99 5.63
CA ALA A 172 12.95 13.96 6.65
C ALA A 172 11.51 13.85 7.15
N SER A 173 10.51 14.03 6.25
CA SER A 173 9.11 13.80 6.61
C SER A 173 8.84 12.31 6.84
N LEU A 174 7.78 12.04 7.59
CA LEU A 174 7.24 10.69 7.75
C LEU A 174 5.85 10.67 7.12
N ASP A 175 5.78 10.10 5.96
CA ASP A 175 4.67 10.17 5.03
C ASP A 175 3.81 8.90 5.02
N VAL A 176 2.88 8.80 4.07
CA VAL A 176 1.92 7.72 3.98
C VAL A 176 2.01 7.01 2.63
N ALA A 177 1.67 5.72 2.63
CA ALA A 177 1.63 4.93 1.40
C ALA A 177 0.45 3.96 1.40
N ILE A 178 0.10 3.48 0.21
CA ILE A 178 -0.87 2.41 -0.02
C ILE A 178 -0.19 1.33 -0.86
N LEU A 179 -0.16 0.10 -0.38
CA LEU A 179 0.19 -1.07 -1.18
C LEU A 179 -1.06 -1.84 -1.56
N THR A 180 -1.14 -2.37 -2.78
CA THR A 180 -2.28 -3.19 -3.19
C THR A 180 -1.86 -4.40 -4.03
N ARG A 181 -2.59 -5.51 -3.86
CA ARG A 181 -2.53 -6.70 -4.73
C ARG A 181 -3.29 -6.51 -6.04
N GLY A 182 -4.10 -5.45 -6.12
CA GLY A 182 -4.82 -5.04 -7.32
C GLY A 182 -4.04 -4.10 -8.21
N THR A 183 -4.73 -3.51 -9.18
CA THR A 183 -4.22 -2.39 -9.98
C THR A 183 -4.72 -1.06 -9.43
N ILE A 184 -3.99 0.01 -9.68
CA ILE A 184 -4.40 1.38 -9.33
C ILE A 184 -4.80 2.10 -10.61
N ASP A 185 -6.05 2.56 -10.67
CA ASP A 185 -6.62 3.30 -11.80
C ASP A 185 -6.30 4.80 -11.71
N ALA A 186 -6.26 5.35 -10.48
CA ALA A 186 -5.94 6.76 -10.21
C ALA A 186 -5.39 6.96 -8.80
N VAL A 187 -4.57 8.00 -8.63
CA VAL A 187 -4.09 8.49 -7.33
C VAL A 187 -4.37 9.98 -7.24
N GLU A 188 -4.90 10.42 -6.10
CA GLU A 188 -5.17 11.83 -5.80
C GLU A 188 -4.59 12.21 -4.44
N THR A 189 -4.12 13.44 -4.33
CA THR A 189 -3.55 14.04 -3.11
C THR A 189 -4.32 15.30 -2.73
N TYR A 190 -4.47 15.56 -1.44
CA TYR A 190 -5.40 16.61 -0.96
C TYR A 190 -4.75 17.66 -0.05
N ARG A 191 -3.47 17.52 0.31
CA ARG A 191 -2.78 18.45 1.21
C ARG A 191 -2.74 19.88 0.70
N SER A 192 -2.60 20.07 -0.61
CA SER A 192 -2.54 21.39 -1.24
C SER A 192 -3.86 22.18 -1.12
N GLY A 193 -4.99 21.50 -0.91
CA GLY A 193 -6.32 22.11 -0.72
C GLY A 193 -6.62 22.51 0.73
N TYR A 194 -5.70 22.28 1.68
CA TYR A 194 -5.94 22.46 3.11
C TYR A 194 -5.11 23.60 3.71
N SER A 195 -5.73 24.36 4.60
CA SER A 195 -5.03 25.32 5.44
C SER A 195 -5.72 25.43 6.81
N TYR A 196 -5.00 25.11 7.89
CA TYR A 196 -5.39 25.39 9.26
C TYR A 196 -4.69 26.64 9.76
N THR A 197 -5.44 27.57 10.37
CA THR A 197 -4.85 28.75 11.00
C THR A 197 -4.55 28.46 12.48
N ASP A 198 -3.28 28.46 12.85
CA ASP A 198 -2.86 28.23 14.23
C ASP A 198 -3.18 29.41 15.16
N SER A 199 -2.94 29.27 16.48
CA SER A 199 -3.23 30.28 17.48
C SER A 199 -2.45 31.59 17.29
N SER A 200 -1.39 31.59 16.46
CA SER A 200 -0.64 32.80 16.09
C SER A 200 -1.17 33.48 14.82
N GLY A 201 -2.26 32.97 14.23
CA GLY A 201 -2.83 33.45 12.97
C GLY A 201 -2.08 32.96 11.72
N LYS A 202 -1.14 32.01 11.85
CA LYS A 202 -0.35 31.49 10.75
C LYS A 202 -1.04 30.30 10.07
N PRO A 203 -1.19 30.30 8.73
CA PRO A 203 -1.71 29.14 8.02
C PRO A 203 -0.72 27.96 8.08
N ARG A 204 -1.26 26.76 8.27
CA ARG A 204 -0.52 25.49 8.33
C ARG A 204 -1.16 24.50 7.36
N PRO A 205 -0.40 23.82 6.51
CA PRO A 205 -0.92 22.72 5.71
C PRO A 205 -1.24 21.50 6.57
N LEU A 206 -1.84 20.45 6.00
CA LEU A 206 -1.91 19.13 6.64
C LEU A 206 -0.52 18.72 7.11
N SER A 207 -0.44 18.05 8.25
CA SER A 207 0.85 17.58 8.80
C SER A 207 1.48 16.52 7.90
N ARG A 208 0.68 15.66 7.31
CA ARG A 208 1.04 14.66 6.28
C ARG A 208 0.06 14.76 5.13
N GLU A 209 0.36 14.04 4.04
CA GLU A 209 -0.57 13.96 2.92
C GLU A 209 -1.83 13.15 3.31
N LEU A 210 -2.97 13.54 2.74
CA LEU A 210 -4.13 12.68 2.58
C LEU A 210 -4.13 12.19 1.14
N ILE A 211 -4.01 10.89 0.92
CA ILE A 211 -4.03 10.31 -0.42
C ILE A 211 -5.25 9.42 -0.62
N ARG A 212 -5.71 9.34 -1.87
CA ARG A 212 -6.67 8.36 -2.35
C ARG A 212 -6.05 7.55 -3.48
N ALA A 213 -6.19 6.23 -3.43
CA ALA A 213 -5.94 5.34 -4.55
C ALA A 213 -7.25 4.68 -4.98
N ASP A 214 -7.59 4.78 -6.26
CA ASP A 214 -8.71 4.06 -6.86
C ASP A 214 -8.21 2.70 -7.34
N ILE A 215 -8.65 1.63 -6.69
CA ILE A 215 -8.08 0.29 -6.80
C ILE A 215 -9.11 -0.66 -7.45
N ASP A 216 -8.64 -1.50 -8.35
CA ASP A 216 -9.37 -2.66 -8.87
C ASP A 216 -8.77 -3.96 -8.30
N LEU A 217 -9.56 -4.66 -7.49
CA LEU A 217 -9.25 -5.99 -6.97
C LEU A 217 -10.13 -7.03 -7.69
N ASN A 218 -9.69 -7.45 -8.88
CA ASN A 218 -10.40 -8.46 -9.68
C ASN A 218 -11.88 -8.08 -9.95
N GLY A 219 -12.13 -6.82 -10.30
CA GLY A 219 -13.45 -6.28 -10.60
C GLY A 219 -14.15 -5.61 -9.41
N ILE A 220 -13.65 -5.74 -8.18
CA ILE A 220 -14.14 -4.99 -7.02
C ILE A 220 -13.42 -3.64 -6.98
N LYS A 221 -14.16 -2.56 -7.29
CA LYS A 221 -13.64 -1.19 -7.33
C LYS A 221 -13.72 -0.52 -5.96
N ILE A 222 -12.57 -0.24 -5.35
CA ILE A 222 -12.45 0.38 -4.03
C ILE A 222 -11.63 1.66 -4.14
N SER A 223 -12.10 2.75 -3.52
CA SER A 223 -11.30 3.95 -3.27
C SER A 223 -10.76 3.88 -1.85
N ALA A 224 -9.46 3.69 -1.72
CA ALA A 224 -8.77 3.62 -0.45
C ALA A 224 -8.13 4.98 -0.12
N PHE A 225 -8.47 5.53 1.05
CA PHE A 225 -7.89 6.76 1.57
C PHE A 225 -7.00 6.44 2.77
N THR A 226 -5.88 7.17 2.90
CA THR A 226 -5.05 7.11 4.10
C THR A 226 -4.42 8.46 4.42
N THR A 227 -4.22 8.69 5.71
CA THR A 227 -3.47 9.83 6.26
C THR A 227 -2.82 9.43 7.59
N HIS A 228 -1.95 10.31 8.11
CA HIS A 228 -1.41 10.23 9.46
C HIS A 228 -1.57 11.59 10.12
N LEU A 229 -2.49 11.71 11.08
CA LEU A 229 -2.78 12.98 11.75
C LEU A 229 -1.65 13.37 12.70
N ILE A 230 -1.55 14.67 12.99
CA ILE A 230 -0.51 15.20 13.87
C ILE A 230 -0.58 14.58 15.28
N SER A 231 0.58 14.23 15.82
CA SER A 231 0.69 13.57 17.13
C SER A 231 0.34 14.49 18.31
N HIS A 232 -0.05 13.90 19.44
CA HIS A 232 -0.26 14.62 20.70
C HIS A 232 0.95 15.45 21.14
N ARG A 233 2.17 14.97 20.88
CA ARG A 233 3.41 15.70 21.20
C ARG A 233 3.50 17.03 20.45
N SER A 234 3.07 17.05 19.18
CA SER A 234 3.15 18.24 18.31
C SER A 234 1.89 19.10 18.37
N ASP A 235 0.76 18.55 18.82
CA ASP A 235 -0.53 19.23 19.01
C ASP A 235 -1.18 18.80 20.34
N PRO A 236 -0.66 19.25 21.49
CA PRO A 236 -1.18 18.86 22.81
C PRO A 236 -2.65 19.21 23.04
N THR A 237 -3.16 20.24 22.35
CA THR A 237 -4.56 20.68 22.48
C THR A 237 -5.52 19.89 21.58
N GLY A 238 -5.01 19.16 20.59
CA GLY A 238 -5.78 18.47 19.57
C GLY A 238 -6.51 19.40 18.59
N ALA A 239 -6.28 20.71 18.65
CA ALA A 239 -7.01 21.66 17.81
C ALA A 239 -6.70 21.48 16.32
N ARG A 240 -5.42 21.30 15.98
CA ARG A 240 -4.99 21.03 14.61
C ARG A 240 -5.44 19.66 14.16
N ARG A 241 -5.28 18.63 14.98
CA ARG A 241 -5.69 17.25 14.67
C ARG A 241 -7.18 17.17 14.35
N ARG A 242 -8.04 17.83 15.14
CA ARG A 242 -9.49 17.94 14.83
C ARG A 242 -9.76 18.64 13.51
N ALA A 243 -9.03 19.72 13.20
CA ALA A 243 -9.20 20.43 11.94
C ALA A 243 -8.75 19.60 10.74
N GLU A 244 -7.64 18.86 10.87
CA GLU A 244 -7.17 17.91 9.85
C GLU A 244 -8.18 16.77 9.63
N ALA A 245 -8.76 16.23 10.70
CA ALA A 245 -9.80 15.19 10.61
C ALA A 245 -11.09 15.73 9.97
N ALA A 246 -11.53 16.93 10.32
CA ALA A 246 -12.70 17.55 9.73
C ALA A 246 -12.53 17.76 8.20
N TYR A 247 -11.35 18.19 7.78
CA TYR A 247 -11.04 18.32 6.35
C TYR A 247 -11.00 16.95 5.66
N THR A 248 -10.38 15.94 6.26
CA THR A 248 -10.37 14.57 5.75
C THR A 248 -11.79 14.04 5.56
N GLN A 249 -12.66 14.25 6.55
CA GLN A 249 -14.07 13.87 6.47
C GLN A 249 -14.78 14.59 5.33
N GLN A 250 -14.56 15.91 5.15
CA GLN A 250 -15.14 16.69 4.06
C GLN A 250 -14.71 16.18 2.69
N VAL A 251 -13.41 15.91 2.49
CA VAL A 251 -12.89 15.35 1.23
C VAL A 251 -13.55 14.02 0.89
N ILE A 252 -13.66 13.12 1.86
CA ILE A 252 -14.27 11.81 1.66
C ILE A 252 -15.78 11.95 1.40
N ALA A 253 -16.45 12.87 2.10
CA ALA A 253 -17.88 13.16 1.91
C ALA A 253 -18.17 13.69 0.50
N ASP A 254 -17.39 14.64 0.03
CA ASP A 254 -17.51 15.22 -1.32
C ASP A 254 -17.27 14.15 -2.39
N PHE A 255 -16.27 13.28 -2.20
CA PHE A 255 -16.02 12.17 -3.09
C PHE A 255 -17.18 11.14 -3.08
N ALA A 256 -17.69 10.78 -1.92
CA ALA A 256 -18.82 9.86 -1.77
C ALA A 256 -20.10 10.41 -2.44
N ALA A 257 -20.37 11.70 -2.29
CA ALA A 257 -21.52 12.36 -2.92
C ALA A 257 -21.44 12.31 -4.47
N GLN A 258 -20.25 12.45 -5.03
CA GLN A 258 -20.01 12.34 -6.47
C GLN A 258 -19.98 10.90 -6.97
N ASN A 259 -19.74 9.93 -6.08
CA ASN A 259 -19.57 8.51 -6.37
C ASN A 259 -20.44 7.62 -5.45
N PRO A 260 -21.77 7.73 -5.48
CA PRO A 260 -22.65 7.19 -4.43
C PRO A 260 -22.67 5.66 -4.34
N ARG A 261 -22.16 4.95 -5.35
CA ARG A 261 -22.04 3.48 -5.37
C ARG A 261 -20.62 2.98 -5.20
N ARG A 262 -19.64 3.88 -5.05
CA ARG A 262 -18.24 3.51 -4.89
C ARG A 262 -18.03 2.92 -3.49
N PHE A 263 -17.31 1.82 -3.40
CA PHE A 263 -16.80 1.33 -2.13
C PHE A 263 -15.64 2.21 -1.68
N ILE A 264 -15.74 2.68 -0.44
CA ILE A 264 -14.72 3.56 0.15
C ILE A 264 -14.23 2.90 1.43
N VAL A 265 -12.91 2.86 1.60
CA VAL A 265 -12.24 2.57 2.85
C VAL A 265 -11.34 3.75 3.21
N PHE A 266 -11.28 4.09 4.48
CA PHE A 266 -10.37 5.08 5.02
C PHE A 266 -9.68 4.50 6.26
N GLY A 267 -8.39 4.76 6.41
CA GLY A 267 -7.67 4.35 7.61
C GLY A 267 -6.34 5.05 7.76
N GLY A 268 -5.76 4.90 8.93
CA GLY A 268 -4.48 5.49 9.29
C GLY A 268 -4.30 5.59 10.78
N ASP A 269 -3.13 6.09 11.19
CA ASP A 269 -2.86 6.54 12.54
C ASP A 269 -3.46 7.94 12.75
N LEU A 270 -4.58 7.99 13.46
CA LEU A 270 -5.28 9.23 13.73
C LEU A 270 -4.77 9.95 15.00
N ASN A 271 -3.84 9.32 15.73
CA ASN A 271 -3.28 9.83 16.97
C ASN A 271 -4.35 10.25 18.01
N ASP A 272 -5.56 9.71 17.92
CA ASP A 272 -6.67 9.93 18.87
C ASP A 272 -7.48 8.64 19.04
N THR A 273 -8.16 8.53 20.18
CA THR A 273 -8.92 7.33 20.55
C THR A 273 -10.37 7.39 20.04
N PRO A 274 -11.10 6.26 20.04
CA PRO A 274 -12.50 6.21 19.65
C PRO A 274 -13.44 7.17 20.43
N THR A 275 -13.00 7.64 21.59
CA THR A 275 -13.78 8.54 22.46
C THR A 275 -13.40 10.01 22.26
N ASP A 276 -12.38 10.30 21.50
CA ASP A 276 -11.95 11.67 21.22
C ASP A 276 -12.77 12.30 20.09
N THR A 277 -12.97 13.62 20.18
CA THR A 277 -13.78 14.39 19.23
C THR A 277 -13.30 14.18 17.78
N THR A 278 -12.01 14.07 17.56
CA THR A 278 -11.41 13.80 16.24
C THR A 278 -12.01 12.57 15.56
N VAL A 279 -12.10 11.46 16.29
CA VAL A 279 -12.64 10.18 15.76
C VAL A 279 -14.16 10.21 15.70
N ILE A 280 -14.82 10.81 16.69
CA ILE A 280 -16.28 10.98 16.74
C ILE A 280 -16.77 11.83 15.56
N ASP A 281 -16.09 12.92 15.25
CA ASP A 281 -16.46 13.83 14.16
C ASP A 281 -16.32 13.18 12.77
N LEU A 282 -15.43 12.23 12.58
CA LEU A 282 -15.34 11.46 11.34
C LEU A 282 -16.58 10.60 11.08
N GLU A 283 -17.28 10.15 12.12
CA GLU A 283 -18.48 9.31 12.02
C GLU A 283 -19.81 10.10 12.03
N LYS A 284 -19.80 11.40 12.37
CA LYS A 284 -21.03 12.16 12.72
C LYS A 284 -22.07 12.23 11.60
N ASP A 285 -21.65 12.26 10.35
CA ASP A 285 -22.54 12.39 9.19
C ASP A 285 -22.96 11.02 8.63
N GLY A 286 -22.50 9.92 9.24
CA GLY A 286 -22.82 8.55 8.83
C GLY A 286 -22.21 8.12 7.49
N ILE A 287 -21.35 8.96 6.90
CA ILE A 287 -20.64 8.63 5.64
C ILE A 287 -19.56 7.59 5.93
N LEU A 288 -18.80 7.80 7.00
CA LEU A 288 -17.79 6.88 7.50
C LEU A 288 -18.33 6.11 8.70
N ILE A 289 -18.20 4.81 8.67
CA ILE A 289 -18.59 3.87 9.71
C ILE A 289 -17.31 3.16 10.18
N ARG A 290 -16.96 3.31 11.46
CA ARG A 290 -15.74 2.72 12.00
C ARG A 290 -15.90 1.21 12.14
N ASP A 291 -15.01 0.46 11.53
CA ASP A 291 -15.04 -1.00 11.44
C ASP A 291 -15.01 -1.69 12.82
N ALA A 292 -14.25 -1.12 13.73
CA ALA A 292 -14.07 -1.66 15.09
C ALA A 292 -15.04 -1.09 16.13
N LYS A 293 -16.11 -0.37 15.72
CA LYS A 293 -17.02 0.37 16.60
C LYS A 293 -17.61 -0.47 17.73
N ASN A 294 -17.94 -1.73 17.44
CA ASN A 294 -18.61 -2.63 18.37
C ASN A 294 -17.67 -3.65 19.02
N LEU A 295 -16.35 -3.53 18.81
CA LEU A 295 -15.37 -4.42 19.43
C LEU A 295 -14.98 -3.93 20.82
N PRO A 296 -14.66 -4.85 21.77
CA PRO A 296 -14.10 -4.47 23.06
C PRO A 296 -12.82 -3.64 22.87
N PRO A 297 -12.59 -2.60 23.70
CA PRO A 297 -11.40 -1.75 23.59
C PRO A 297 -10.08 -2.51 23.53
N SER A 298 -9.93 -3.57 24.32
CA SER A 298 -8.72 -4.40 24.34
C SER A 298 -8.43 -5.12 23.02
N MET A 299 -9.43 -5.30 22.15
CA MET A 299 -9.27 -5.92 20.83
C MET A 299 -8.85 -4.93 19.75
N VAL A 300 -8.80 -3.63 20.06
CA VAL A 300 -8.50 -2.57 19.11
C VAL A 300 -7.37 -1.66 19.57
N TYR A 301 -6.74 -1.94 20.72
CA TYR A 301 -5.56 -1.21 21.15
C TYR A 301 -4.40 -1.49 20.20
N THR A 302 -3.99 -0.49 19.44
CA THR A 302 -2.92 -0.62 18.45
C THR A 302 -1.57 -0.13 18.99
N TRP A 303 -1.55 0.71 20.03
CA TRP A 303 -0.33 1.24 20.61
C TRP A 303 -0.19 0.92 22.11
N GLY A 304 0.96 0.37 22.51
CA GLY A 304 1.32 0.05 23.90
C GLY A 304 0.32 -0.88 24.61
N ASN A 305 -0.55 -1.60 23.88
CA ASN A 305 -1.69 -2.39 24.40
C ASN A 305 -2.64 -1.61 25.32
N LYS A 306 -2.76 -0.30 25.12
CA LYS A 306 -3.56 0.61 25.96
C LYS A 306 -4.42 1.57 25.17
N VAL A 307 -4.00 1.92 23.94
CA VAL A 307 -4.61 2.98 23.15
C VAL A 307 -4.89 2.50 21.73
N ALA A 308 -6.03 2.89 21.19
CA ALA A 308 -6.41 2.66 19.79
C ALA A 308 -6.18 3.96 19.01
N PHE A 309 -5.03 4.11 18.39
CA PHE A 309 -4.69 5.26 17.54
C PHE A 309 -4.91 4.99 16.06
N ASP A 310 -4.80 3.73 15.65
CA ASP A 310 -5.01 3.31 14.28
C ASP A 310 -6.46 2.89 14.07
N HIS A 311 -7.08 3.43 13.03
CA HIS A 311 -8.49 3.21 12.74
C HIS A 311 -8.72 2.80 11.30
N LEU A 312 -9.77 2.02 11.08
CA LEU A 312 -10.34 1.70 9.78
C LEU A 312 -11.81 2.08 9.75
N PHE A 313 -12.23 2.63 8.62
CA PHE A 313 -13.61 3.02 8.33
C PHE A 313 -14.00 2.53 6.94
N HIS A 314 -15.28 2.27 6.77
CA HIS A 314 -15.89 2.04 5.49
C HIS A 314 -17.12 2.94 5.30
N ASN A 315 -17.61 3.07 4.06
CA ASN A 315 -18.84 3.79 3.77
C ASN A 315 -20.06 2.87 3.74
N ALA A 316 -21.27 3.44 3.74
CA ALA A 316 -22.52 2.70 3.76
C ALA A 316 -22.66 1.66 2.62
N PRO A 317 -22.26 1.92 1.34
CA PRO A 317 -22.26 0.90 0.29
C PRO A 317 -21.44 -0.35 0.62
N LEU A 318 -20.34 -0.21 1.38
CA LEU A 318 -19.48 -1.33 1.76
C LEU A 318 -19.96 -2.07 3.03
N SER A 319 -20.81 -1.43 3.86
CA SER A 319 -21.28 -2.00 5.13
C SER A 319 -21.88 -3.42 5.03
N PRO A 320 -22.70 -3.77 4.01
CA PRO A 320 -23.25 -5.12 3.89
C PRO A 320 -22.21 -6.21 3.68
N HIS A 321 -21.00 -5.82 3.25
CA HIS A 321 -19.88 -6.72 2.96
C HIS A 321 -18.91 -6.85 4.14
N TRP A 322 -18.98 -5.98 5.14
CA TRP A 322 -18.12 -6.07 6.32
C TRP A 322 -18.39 -7.37 7.10
N ALA A 323 -17.34 -8.15 7.32
CA ALA A 323 -17.43 -9.44 7.99
C ALA A 323 -16.80 -9.39 9.40
N LYS A 324 -15.61 -8.82 9.52
CA LYS A 324 -14.87 -8.74 10.80
C LYS A 324 -13.73 -7.74 10.73
N THR A 325 -13.33 -7.31 11.92
CA THR A 325 -12.07 -6.56 12.14
C THR A 325 -11.23 -7.28 13.18
N ALA A 326 -9.92 -7.31 13.00
CA ALA A 326 -8.97 -7.95 13.90
C ALA A 326 -7.71 -7.08 14.06
N ARG A 327 -7.19 -7.05 15.28
CA ARG A 327 -5.87 -6.51 15.61
C ARG A 327 -4.83 -7.61 15.37
N ILE A 328 -3.67 -7.23 14.82
CA ILE A 328 -2.54 -8.13 14.56
C ILE A 328 -1.31 -7.53 15.23
N CYS A 329 -0.72 -8.27 16.17
CA CYS A 329 0.42 -7.86 16.99
C CYS A 329 1.42 -9.01 17.12
N ASN A 330 2.57 -8.71 17.73
CA ASN A 330 3.44 -9.71 18.33
C ASN A 330 2.72 -10.47 19.46
N ASP A 331 3.29 -11.56 19.96
CA ASP A 331 2.77 -12.32 21.11
C ASP A 331 2.54 -11.42 22.33
N ASN A 332 3.43 -10.46 22.56
CA ASN A 332 3.21 -9.35 23.49
C ASN A 332 2.66 -8.13 22.74
N PRO A 333 1.36 -7.84 22.81
CA PRO A 333 0.77 -6.71 22.10
C PRO A 333 1.32 -5.33 22.49
N ALA A 334 1.96 -5.21 23.66
CA ALA A 334 2.57 -3.95 24.10
C ALA A 334 3.82 -3.57 23.30
N THR A 335 4.38 -4.51 22.53
CA THR A 335 5.54 -4.29 21.65
C THR A 335 5.17 -4.09 20.19
N GLY A 336 3.88 -3.92 19.88
CA GLY A 336 3.41 -3.71 18.51
C GLY A 336 3.48 -4.95 17.60
N LEU A 337 3.84 -4.77 16.35
CA LEU A 337 4.01 -5.84 15.36
C LEU A 337 5.38 -5.73 14.67
N GLY A 338 6.17 -6.81 14.68
CA GLY A 338 7.55 -6.78 14.22
C GLY A 338 8.38 -5.81 15.08
N THR A 339 9.07 -4.88 14.45
CA THR A 339 9.84 -3.80 15.09
C THR A 339 9.02 -2.50 15.28
N SER A 340 7.81 -2.41 14.75
CA SER A 340 6.93 -1.27 15.00
C SER A 340 6.36 -1.31 16.42
N ASP A 341 6.22 -0.17 17.06
CA ASP A 341 5.50 -0.01 18.33
C ASP A 341 3.97 0.01 18.16
N HIS A 342 3.48 -0.08 16.92
CA HIS A 342 2.07 -0.24 16.58
C HIS A 342 1.72 -1.67 16.19
N CYS A 343 0.52 -2.11 16.58
CA CYS A 343 -0.14 -3.27 15.99
C CYS A 343 -0.88 -2.84 14.72
N ALA A 344 -1.05 -3.73 13.77
CA ALA A 344 -1.92 -3.48 12.64
C ALA A 344 -3.40 -3.73 12.99
N LEU A 345 -4.30 -2.98 12.35
CA LEU A 345 -5.74 -3.26 12.35
C LEU A 345 -6.15 -3.72 10.95
N LYS A 346 -6.86 -4.85 10.86
CA LYS A 346 -7.29 -5.45 9.59
C LYS A 346 -8.78 -5.71 9.57
N SER A 347 -9.46 -5.24 8.52
CA SER A 347 -10.87 -5.54 8.22
C SER A 347 -10.99 -6.47 7.03
N THR A 348 -11.98 -7.36 7.08
CA THR A 348 -12.33 -8.29 6.00
C THR A 348 -13.74 -7.99 5.53
N TYR A 349 -13.87 -7.84 4.21
CA TYR A 349 -15.15 -7.68 3.51
C TYR A 349 -15.38 -8.88 2.62
N THR A 350 -16.63 -9.36 2.56
CA THR A 350 -17.01 -10.59 1.85
C THR A 350 -18.04 -10.27 0.78
N PHE A 351 -17.75 -10.66 -0.45
CA PHE A 351 -18.59 -10.40 -1.62
C PHE A 351 -19.11 -11.72 -2.18
N PRO A 352 -20.39 -11.82 -2.53
CA PRO A 352 -20.91 -12.94 -3.31
C PRO A 352 -20.21 -13.05 -4.68
N LEU A 353 -20.03 -14.26 -5.21
CA LEU A 353 -19.32 -14.45 -6.49
C LEU A 353 -20.08 -13.89 -7.69
N ASP A 354 -21.40 -13.80 -7.61
CA ASP A 354 -22.25 -13.16 -8.62
C ASP A 354 -21.90 -11.66 -8.79
N TYR A 355 -21.42 -11.03 -7.73
CA TYR A 355 -20.93 -9.66 -7.76
C TYR A 355 -19.73 -9.47 -8.71
N LEU A 356 -18.93 -10.51 -8.90
CA LEU A 356 -17.77 -10.53 -9.80
C LEU A 356 -18.12 -10.98 -11.22
N GLY A 357 -19.41 -11.25 -11.52
CA GLY A 357 -19.82 -11.83 -12.79
C GLY A 357 -19.35 -13.29 -12.95
N LEU A 358 -18.92 -13.94 -11.86
CA LEU A 358 -18.42 -15.32 -11.83
C LEU A 358 -19.48 -16.35 -11.45
N SER A 359 -20.75 -15.96 -11.32
CA SER A 359 -21.86 -16.91 -11.18
C SER A 359 -21.99 -17.74 -12.45
N ARG A 360 -21.92 -19.06 -12.30
CA ARG A 360 -22.10 -20.03 -13.39
C ARG A 360 -23.58 -20.17 -13.73
#